data_ee81de8fb655e635837a1ff930995fc5
#
_entry.id   ee81de8fb655e635837a1ff930995fc5
#
_cell.length_a   1.000
_cell.length_b   1.000
_cell.length_c   1.000
_cell.angle_alpha   90.00
_cell.angle_beta   90.00
_cell.angle_gamma   90.00
#
_symmetry.space_group_name_H-M   'P 1'
#
loop_
_entity.id
_entity.type
_entity.pdbx_description
1 polymer ?
#
loop_
_entity_poly.entity_id
_entity_poly.type
_entity_poly.pdbx_seq_one_letter_code
_entity_poly.pdbx_strand_id
1 'polypeptide(L)'
;MSCQTSHHADKIYCMSHYLTFRYVEREDKNFFPHLQHHVFKPTWQPDLITDVAHLDAYIADKMQNLDPKTTGVMLSGGIDSAIVASYLPKGAKAFTLKCIASESSIDETIQAQKYAKTYGLEHVIVEVHWDEILKRMPDICRFDGVPFHSIEVLIDILLDKAKKLGVTTMCLGESFDLVFGGMDKLLSKDWEFDDFVDFYTVLDPKLVLKEWVDTREVFEPYRIEENKIDFVRFVAEIFATESSTSYWHIFQKHSMNYLDPSQKAKMATALDLQRVRSGDSKYLVRELFRKRYPDIPVPNKIPMPREVAFWLKDWEGPSRDEFIPNCHIGLSGDQKWQLFCLETFLNLFDS
;
A
#
# COMPACT_ATOMS: atom_id res chain seq x y z
N MET A 1 32.56 15.83 2.85
CA MET A 1 31.83 16.94 2.23
C MET A 1 30.41 16.42 2.02
N SER A 2 29.48 16.80 2.89
CA SER A 2 28.06 16.47 2.74
C SER A 2 27.54 17.33 1.57
N CYS A 3 27.16 16.66 0.50
CA CYS A 3 26.38 17.30 -0.56
C CYS A 3 25.05 17.72 0.09
N GLN A 4 24.90 18.99 0.43
CA GLN A 4 23.60 19.56 0.78
C GLN A 4 22.78 19.54 -0.51
N THR A 5 21.91 18.56 -0.67
CA THR A 5 20.84 18.60 -1.65
C THR A 5 20.01 19.85 -1.32
N SER A 6 20.03 20.85 -2.19
CA SER A 6 19.18 22.03 -2.05
C SER A 6 17.73 21.57 -2.24
N HIS A 7 17.01 21.43 -1.14
CA HIS A 7 15.56 21.14 -1.17
C HIS A 7 14.85 22.33 -1.80
N HIS A 8 14.20 22.10 -2.91
CA HIS A 8 13.47 23.13 -3.66
C HIS A 8 11.97 22.93 -3.50
N ALA A 9 11.30 23.95 -2.97
CA ALA A 9 9.84 23.95 -2.94
C ALA A 9 9.31 24.02 -4.37
N ASP A 10 8.50 23.05 -4.75
CA ASP A 10 7.86 22.94 -6.07
C ASP A 10 6.46 22.35 -5.89
N LYS A 11 5.54 23.19 -5.42
CA LYS A 11 4.17 22.83 -5.08
C LYS A 11 3.44 22.21 -6.28
N ILE A 12 3.61 22.76 -7.48
CA ILE A 12 2.92 22.29 -8.70
C ILE A 12 3.41 20.89 -9.07
N TYR A 13 4.73 20.66 -9.02
CA TYR A 13 5.32 19.35 -9.21
C TYR A 13 4.73 18.34 -8.21
N CYS A 14 4.81 18.64 -6.92
CA CYS A 14 4.34 17.74 -5.87
C CYS A 14 2.85 17.42 -5.97
N MET A 15 1.99 18.41 -6.27
CA MET A 15 0.56 18.19 -6.50
C MET A 15 0.32 17.24 -7.68
N SER A 16 1.00 17.48 -8.81
CA SER A 16 0.84 16.68 -10.02
C SER A 16 1.27 15.24 -9.81
N HIS A 17 2.44 15.04 -9.20
CA HIS A 17 2.99 13.69 -8.95
C HIS A 17 2.18 12.92 -7.91
N TYR A 18 1.76 13.58 -6.82
CA TYR A 18 0.88 12.94 -5.85
C TYR A 18 -0.46 12.48 -6.47
N LEU A 19 -1.09 13.30 -7.31
CA LEU A 19 -2.34 12.91 -7.97
C LEU A 19 -2.15 11.73 -8.94
N THR A 20 -1.04 11.71 -9.65
CA THR A 20 -0.71 10.63 -10.61
C THR A 20 -0.33 9.33 -9.92
N PHE A 21 0.53 9.39 -8.89
CA PHE A 21 1.23 8.23 -8.31
C PHE A 21 0.85 7.93 -6.86
N ARG A 22 0.07 8.78 -6.16
CA ARG A 22 -0.25 8.73 -4.72
C ARG A 22 0.92 9.02 -3.79
N TYR A 23 2.07 9.38 -4.32
CA TYR A 23 3.26 9.82 -3.58
C TYR A 23 4.07 10.80 -4.43
N VAL A 24 5.08 11.42 -3.85
CA VAL A 24 6.06 12.26 -4.55
C VAL A 24 7.38 11.49 -4.55
N GLU A 25 7.84 11.06 -5.72
CA GLU A 25 8.96 10.13 -5.86
C GLU A 25 10.34 10.79 -5.65
N ARG A 26 10.41 12.11 -5.71
CA ARG A 26 11.63 12.88 -5.60
C ARG A 26 11.74 13.60 -4.26
N GLU A 27 12.66 13.17 -3.39
CA GLU A 27 12.92 13.76 -2.08
C GLU A 27 13.52 15.19 -2.14
N ASP A 28 14.06 15.61 -3.29
CA ASP A 28 14.55 16.97 -3.51
C ASP A 28 13.47 17.98 -3.91
N LYS A 29 12.23 17.51 -4.15
CA LYS A 29 11.03 18.29 -4.46
C LYS A 29 10.07 18.29 -3.28
N ASN A 30 9.73 19.43 -2.72
CA ASN A 30 8.86 19.52 -1.56
C ASN A 30 7.69 20.48 -1.84
N PHE A 31 6.55 20.27 -1.17
CA PHE A 31 5.40 21.16 -1.28
C PHE A 31 5.73 22.57 -0.78
N PHE A 32 6.47 22.66 0.33
CA PHE A 32 6.83 23.94 0.96
C PHE A 32 8.28 23.91 1.45
N PRO A 33 8.96 25.10 1.55
CA PRO A 33 10.39 25.14 1.91
C PRO A 33 10.75 24.56 3.27
N HIS A 34 9.77 24.49 4.18
CA HIS A 34 9.95 24.00 5.55
C HIS A 34 9.54 22.53 5.73
N LEU A 35 9.03 21.91 4.68
CA LEU A 35 8.66 20.49 4.68
C LEU A 35 9.71 19.65 3.97
N GLN A 36 9.85 18.43 4.44
CA GLN A 36 10.64 17.39 3.81
C GLN A 36 9.85 16.09 3.88
N HIS A 37 9.94 15.30 2.83
CA HIS A 37 9.42 13.95 2.81
C HIS A 37 10.52 12.96 2.47
N HIS A 38 10.29 11.70 2.76
CA HIS A 38 11.21 10.64 2.50
C HIS A 38 10.54 9.53 1.70
N VAL A 39 11.31 8.90 0.83
CA VAL A 39 10.86 7.77 0.02
C VAL A 39 11.64 6.54 0.46
N PHE A 40 10.94 5.46 0.75
CA PHE A 40 11.59 4.22 1.12
C PHE A 40 12.44 3.67 -0.04
N LYS A 41 13.73 3.42 0.23
CA LYS A 41 14.66 2.86 -0.74
C LYS A 41 15.30 1.60 -0.16
N PRO A 42 15.04 0.43 -0.76
CA PRO A 42 15.66 -0.80 -0.30
C PRO A 42 17.18 -0.75 -0.47
N THR A 43 17.91 -1.10 0.59
CA THR A 43 19.40 -1.09 0.61
C THR A 43 20.00 -2.50 0.60
N TRP A 44 19.15 -3.52 0.46
CA TRP A 44 19.55 -4.93 0.49
C TRP A 44 19.58 -5.56 -0.90
N GLN A 45 20.34 -6.64 -1.04
CA GLN A 45 20.23 -7.54 -2.18
C GLN A 45 19.06 -8.52 -1.96
N PRO A 46 18.30 -8.83 -3.01
CA PRO A 46 17.18 -9.75 -2.88
C PRO A 46 17.65 -11.20 -2.68
N ASP A 47 16.88 -11.93 -1.86
CA ASP A 47 17.02 -13.37 -1.66
C ASP A 47 16.21 -14.11 -2.73
N LEU A 48 16.83 -15.00 -3.49
CA LEU A 48 16.19 -15.67 -4.63
C LEU A 48 15.38 -16.89 -4.17
N ILE A 49 14.10 -16.92 -4.51
CA ILE A 49 13.15 -18.01 -4.21
C ILE A 49 12.96 -18.89 -5.44
N THR A 50 13.24 -20.19 -5.32
CA THR A 50 13.18 -21.14 -6.44
C THR A 50 11.84 -21.84 -6.58
N ASP A 51 11.21 -22.20 -5.46
CA ASP A 51 10.02 -23.03 -5.42
C ASP A 51 9.27 -22.85 -4.07
N VAL A 52 8.17 -23.57 -3.90
CA VAL A 52 7.32 -23.46 -2.71
C VAL A 52 7.97 -24.00 -1.45
N ALA A 53 8.83 -25.02 -1.55
CA ALA A 53 9.51 -25.55 -0.38
C ALA A 53 10.58 -24.57 0.13
N HIS A 54 11.29 -23.92 -0.80
CA HIS A 54 12.22 -22.84 -0.46
C HIS A 54 11.49 -21.64 0.13
N LEU A 55 10.34 -21.23 -0.43
CA LEU A 55 9.52 -20.13 0.12
C LEU A 55 9.06 -20.43 1.54
N ASP A 56 8.59 -21.66 1.82
CA ASP A 56 8.17 -22.10 3.16
C ASP A 56 9.32 -22.01 4.18
N ALA A 57 10.50 -22.56 3.82
CA ALA A 57 11.69 -22.52 4.66
C ALA A 57 12.20 -21.09 4.89
N TYR A 58 12.17 -20.27 3.84
CA TYR A 58 12.57 -18.87 3.89
C TYR A 58 11.70 -18.03 4.84
N ILE A 59 10.37 -18.16 4.75
CA ILE A 59 9.46 -17.48 5.66
C ILE A 59 9.64 -17.98 7.08
N ALA A 60 9.76 -19.30 7.28
CA ALA A 60 9.99 -19.89 8.60
C ALA A 60 11.26 -19.34 9.27
N ASP A 61 12.34 -19.15 8.51
CA ASP A 61 13.59 -18.55 9.01
C ASP A 61 13.38 -17.10 9.45
N LYS A 62 12.66 -16.27 8.66
CA LYS A 62 12.40 -14.86 9.02
C LYS A 62 11.45 -14.70 10.20
N MET A 63 10.58 -15.68 10.44
CA MET A 63 9.54 -15.66 11.47
C MET A 63 9.92 -16.40 12.75
N GLN A 64 11.16 -16.89 12.85
CA GLN A 64 11.63 -17.60 14.06
C GLN A 64 11.86 -16.62 15.24
N ASN A 65 11.81 -17.17 16.46
CA ASN A 65 12.12 -16.47 17.70
C ASN A 65 11.25 -15.24 18.02
N LEU A 66 10.04 -15.18 17.49
CA LEU A 66 9.09 -14.13 17.80
C LEU A 66 8.42 -14.36 19.16
N ASP A 67 8.34 -13.30 19.98
CA ASP A 67 7.63 -13.35 21.27
C ASP A 67 6.13 -13.10 21.03
N PRO A 68 5.24 -14.06 21.39
CA PRO A 68 3.79 -13.90 21.21
C PRO A 68 3.18 -12.71 21.96
N LYS A 69 3.84 -12.23 23.03
CA LYS A 69 3.33 -11.11 23.82
C LYS A 69 3.54 -9.76 23.13
N THR A 70 4.61 -9.64 22.33
CA THR A 70 5.01 -8.39 21.70
C THR A 70 4.90 -8.40 20.18
N THR A 71 4.50 -9.54 19.60
CA THR A 71 4.32 -9.68 18.14
C THR A 71 2.85 -9.71 17.77
N GLY A 72 2.52 -8.98 16.73
CA GLY A 72 1.20 -9.02 16.08
C GLY A 72 1.31 -9.26 14.58
N VAL A 73 0.17 -9.54 13.93
CA VAL A 73 0.04 -9.62 12.48
C VAL A 73 -1.15 -8.78 12.01
N MET A 74 -0.98 -8.04 10.92
CA MET A 74 -2.09 -7.46 10.18
C MET A 74 -2.74 -8.59 9.38
N LEU A 75 -3.91 -9.07 9.82
CA LEU A 75 -4.59 -10.22 9.27
C LEU A 75 -5.84 -9.79 8.50
N SER A 76 -5.84 -9.96 7.20
CA SER A 76 -7.01 -9.78 6.33
C SER A 76 -7.68 -11.12 6.01
N GLY A 77 -8.74 -11.09 5.20
CA GLY A 77 -9.32 -12.30 4.59
C GLY A 77 -8.47 -12.92 3.48
N GLY A 78 -7.37 -12.29 3.07
CA GLY A 78 -6.48 -12.70 1.98
C GLY A 78 -5.46 -13.77 2.38
N ILE A 79 -4.88 -14.43 1.36
CA ILE A 79 -3.92 -15.53 1.56
C ILE A 79 -2.57 -15.07 2.07
N ASP A 80 -2.13 -13.86 1.72
CA ASP A 80 -0.79 -13.34 2.06
C ASP A 80 -0.63 -13.17 3.57
N SER A 81 -1.54 -12.41 4.16
CA SER A 81 -1.57 -12.22 5.62
C SER A 81 -1.85 -13.52 6.37
N ALA A 82 -2.67 -14.42 5.80
CA ALA A 82 -2.92 -15.74 6.37
C ALA A 82 -1.65 -16.59 6.41
N ILE A 83 -0.85 -16.59 5.33
CA ILE A 83 0.44 -17.30 5.32
C ILE A 83 1.34 -16.75 6.43
N VAL A 84 1.51 -15.43 6.53
CA VAL A 84 2.32 -14.82 7.60
C VAL A 84 1.80 -15.24 8.98
N ALA A 85 0.48 -15.17 9.20
CA ALA A 85 -0.16 -15.57 10.44
C ALA A 85 0.14 -17.04 10.83
N SER A 86 0.30 -17.91 9.82
CA SER A 86 0.55 -19.34 10.06
C SER A 86 1.93 -19.67 10.64
N TYR A 87 2.86 -18.71 10.66
CA TYR A 87 4.20 -18.87 11.27
C TYR A 87 4.32 -18.19 12.64
N LEU A 88 3.27 -17.47 13.08
CA LEU A 88 3.35 -16.84 14.39
C LEU A 88 3.21 -17.85 15.54
N PRO A 89 3.85 -17.57 16.68
CA PRO A 89 3.66 -18.38 17.85
C PRO A 89 2.23 -18.26 18.38
N LYS A 90 1.70 -19.37 18.90
CA LYS A 90 0.37 -19.40 19.53
C LYS A 90 0.25 -18.32 20.61
N GLY A 91 -0.88 -17.62 20.63
CA GLY A 91 -1.15 -16.51 21.54
C GLY A 91 -0.69 -15.14 21.05
N ALA A 92 0.01 -15.05 19.90
CA ALA A 92 0.27 -13.76 19.26
C ALA A 92 -1.04 -13.12 18.77
N LYS A 93 -1.04 -11.79 18.63
CA LYS A 93 -2.25 -11.03 18.26
C LYS A 93 -2.40 -10.91 16.76
N ALA A 94 -3.62 -11.13 16.25
CA ALA A 94 -3.97 -10.95 14.85
C ALA A 94 -5.00 -9.81 14.74
N PHE A 95 -4.63 -8.72 14.06
CA PHE A 95 -5.44 -7.52 13.94
C PHE A 95 -6.12 -7.47 12.59
N THR A 96 -7.44 -7.31 12.58
CA THR A 96 -8.24 -7.16 11.35
C THR A 96 -8.97 -5.83 11.36
N LEU A 97 -8.79 -5.04 10.31
CA LEU A 97 -9.53 -3.79 10.12
C LEU A 97 -10.98 -4.08 9.74
N LYS A 98 -11.89 -3.29 10.29
CA LYS A 98 -13.30 -3.28 9.93
C LYS A 98 -13.77 -1.83 9.76
N CYS A 99 -13.94 -1.39 8.52
CA CYS A 99 -14.49 -0.05 8.25
C CYS A 99 -15.98 -0.02 8.55
N ILE A 100 -16.39 0.97 9.35
CA ILE A 100 -17.79 1.17 9.73
C ILE A 100 -18.35 2.30 8.86
N ALA A 101 -19.05 1.94 7.79
CA ALA A 101 -19.60 2.90 6.83
C ALA A 101 -21.05 2.56 6.48
N SER A 102 -21.34 1.34 6.04
CA SER A 102 -22.69 0.89 5.67
C SER A 102 -22.84 -0.62 5.93
N GLU A 103 -24.07 -1.12 5.85
CA GLU A 103 -24.34 -2.56 5.99
C GLU A 103 -23.72 -3.38 4.83
N SER A 104 -23.45 -2.74 3.69
CA SER A 104 -22.82 -3.37 2.52
C SER A 104 -21.30 -3.33 2.52
N SER A 105 -20.67 -2.78 3.57
CA SER A 105 -19.22 -2.75 3.71
C SER A 105 -18.63 -4.16 3.68
N ILE A 106 -17.48 -4.29 2.99
CA ILE A 106 -16.76 -5.57 2.93
C ILE A 106 -16.27 -5.92 4.34
N ASP A 107 -16.68 -7.10 4.83
CA ASP A 107 -16.30 -7.62 6.14
C ASP A 107 -15.40 -8.86 6.00
N GLU A 108 -14.11 -8.69 6.24
CA GLU A 108 -13.12 -9.77 6.20
C GLU A 108 -12.95 -10.47 7.57
N THR A 109 -13.59 -9.99 8.62
CA THR A 109 -13.36 -10.46 10.00
C THR A 109 -13.68 -11.94 10.18
N ILE A 110 -14.74 -12.43 9.51
CA ILE A 110 -15.14 -13.84 9.57
C ILE A 110 -14.06 -14.76 8.98
N GLN A 111 -13.47 -14.37 7.85
CA GLN A 111 -12.44 -15.16 7.20
C GLN A 111 -11.13 -15.08 7.99
N ALA A 112 -10.75 -13.88 8.43
CA ALA A 112 -9.57 -13.66 9.28
C ALA A 112 -9.67 -14.47 10.61
N GLN A 113 -10.86 -14.53 11.22
CA GLN A 113 -11.08 -15.31 12.43
C GLN A 113 -10.81 -16.82 12.22
N LYS A 114 -11.17 -17.38 11.05
CA LYS A 114 -10.85 -18.79 10.74
C LYS A 114 -9.34 -19.02 10.72
N TYR A 115 -8.59 -18.12 10.09
CA TYR A 115 -7.13 -18.19 10.04
C TYR A 115 -6.51 -18.08 11.44
N ALA A 116 -6.92 -17.07 12.20
CA ALA A 116 -6.44 -16.89 13.57
C ALA A 116 -6.72 -18.11 14.45
N LYS A 117 -7.92 -18.69 14.36
CA LYS A 117 -8.30 -19.89 15.11
C LYS A 117 -7.44 -21.10 14.75
N THR A 118 -7.10 -21.29 13.48
CA THR A 118 -6.28 -22.43 13.02
C THR A 118 -4.94 -22.49 13.73
N TYR A 119 -4.32 -21.34 13.98
CA TYR A 119 -3.00 -21.25 14.63
C TYR A 119 -3.06 -20.77 16.09
N GLY A 120 -4.25 -20.65 16.66
CA GLY A 120 -4.41 -20.26 18.07
C GLY A 120 -3.96 -18.84 18.37
N LEU A 121 -4.16 -17.90 17.43
CA LEU A 121 -3.89 -16.49 17.59
C LEU A 121 -5.05 -15.77 18.28
N GLU A 122 -4.73 -14.71 19.02
CA GLU A 122 -5.72 -13.82 19.63
C GLU A 122 -6.24 -12.84 18.55
N HIS A 123 -7.49 -13.03 18.09
CA HIS A 123 -8.07 -12.19 17.06
C HIS A 123 -8.63 -10.88 17.64
N VAL A 124 -8.14 -9.75 17.14
CA VAL A 124 -8.52 -8.40 17.55
C VAL A 124 -9.11 -7.67 16.34
N ILE A 125 -10.39 -7.31 16.43
CA ILE A 125 -11.05 -6.48 15.42
C ILE A 125 -10.78 -5.00 15.74
N VAL A 126 -10.36 -4.24 14.74
CA VAL A 126 -10.11 -2.80 14.83
C VAL A 126 -11.15 -2.09 13.96
N GLU A 127 -12.17 -1.55 14.61
CA GLU A 127 -13.19 -0.75 13.93
C GLU A 127 -12.62 0.61 13.55
N VAL A 128 -12.95 1.06 12.34
CA VAL A 128 -12.51 2.33 11.77
C VAL A 128 -13.72 3.16 11.41
N HIS A 129 -13.81 4.35 12.00
CA HIS A 129 -14.86 5.32 11.79
C HIS A 129 -14.34 6.57 11.06
N TRP A 130 -15.19 7.21 10.26
CA TRP A 130 -14.81 8.38 9.48
C TRP A 130 -14.28 9.55 10.35
N ASP A 131 -14.92 9.81 11.49
CA ASP A 131 -14.49 10.88 12.39
C ASP A 131 -13.10 10.61 13.00
N GLU A 132 -12.71 9.37 13.19
CA GLU A 132 -11.37 9.00 13.64
C GLU A 132 -10.33 9.23 12.53
N ILE A 133 -10.67 8.91 11.28
CA ILE A 133 -9.83 9.20 10.12
C ILE A 133 -9.54 10.71 10.06
N LEU A 134 -10.58 11.55 10.10
CA LEU A 134 -10.43 13.01 10.05
C LEU A 134 -9.54 13.57 11.16
N LYS A 135 -9.64 13.03 12.38
CA LYS A 135 -8.81 13.44 13.52
C LYS A 135 -7.32 13.11 13.32
N ARG A 136 -7.00 12.03 12.60
CA ARG A 136 -5.61 11.57 12.43
C ARG A 136 -4.91 12.18 11.24
N MET A 137 -5.64 12.57 10.20
CA MET A 137 -5.08 13.14 8.97
C MET A 137 -4.06 14.26 9.20
N PRO A 138 -4.32 15.29 10.05
CA PRO A 138 -3.35 16.36 10.26
C PRO A 138 -2.01 15.87 10.81
N ASP A 139 -2.01 14.89 11.70
CA ASP A 139 -0.79 14.36 12.31
C ASP A 139 0.01 13.49 11.34
N ILE A 140 -0.66 12.73 10.48
CA ILE A 140 0.00 11.98 9.40
C ILE A 140 0.62 12.96 8.40
N CYS A 141 -0.14 13.95 7.92
CA CYS A 141 0.38 14.99 7.01
C CYS A 141 1.62 15.71 7.56
N ARG A 142 1.63 16.02 8.86
CA ARG A 142 2.80 16.66 9.50
C ARG A 142 4.00 15.74 9.59
N PHE A 143 3.77 14.45 9.84
CA PHE A 143 4.83 13.47 9.94
C PHE A 143 5.46 13.16 8.58
N ASP A 144 4.62 12.95 7.57
CA ASP A 144 5.08 12.55 6.23
C ASP A 144 5.62 13.72 5.40
N GLY A 145 5.15 14.96 5.67
CA GLY A 145 5.50 16.15 4.89
C GLY A 145 4.86 16.21 3.50
N VAL A 146 3.97 15.27 3.20
CA VAL A 146 3.20 15.13 1.96
C VAL A 146 1.78 14.63 2.25
N PRO A 147 0.83 14.80 1.32
CA PRO A 147 -0.44 14.10 1.42
C PRO A 147 -0.22 12.60 1.17
N PHE A 148 -1.11 11.75 1.67
CA PHE A 148 -0.89 10.32 1.80
C PHE A 148 -2.02 9.45 1.19
N HIS A 149 -1.72 8.16 0.99
CA HIS A 149 -2.68 7.18 0.48
C HIS A 149 -3.70 6.77 1.56
N SER A 150 -4.96 6.51 1.19
CA SER A 150 -6.04 6.18 2.14
C SER A 150 -5.79 4.96 3.03
N ILE A 151 -4.88 4.07 2.64
CA ILE A 151 -4.50 2.91 3.46
C ILE A 151 -3.72 3.33 4.72
N GLU A 152 -2.95 4.41 4.65
CA GLU A 152 -2.05 4.83 5.72
C GLU A 152 -2.79 5.19 7.01
N VAL A 153 -3.89 5.92 6.92
CA VAL A 153 -4.69 6.26 8.10
C VAL A 153 -5.34 5.03 8.74
N LEU A 154 -5.69 4.01 7.94
CA LEU A 154 -6.23 2.76 8.45
C LEU A 154 -5.15 1.98 9.22
N ILE A 155 -3.94 1.94 8.67
CA ILE A 155 -2.78 1.31 9.33
C ILE A 155 -2.42 2.09 10.59
N ASP A 156 -2.45 3.41 10.57
CA ASP A 156 -2.19 4.26 11.74
C ASP A 156 -3.12 3.92 12.92
N ILE A 157 -4.42 3.77 12.65
CA ILE A 157 -5.42 3.36 13.64
C ILE A 157 -5.10 1.95 14.19
N LEU A 158 -4.76 1.02 13.30
CA LEU A 158 -4.43 -0.36 13.69
C LEU A 158 -3.17 -0.41 14.56
N LEU A 159 -2.09 0.28 14.16
CA LEU A 159 -0.83 0.29 14.90
C LEU A 159 -0.96 0.98 16.26
N ASP A 160 -1.74 2.05 16.37
CA ASP A 160 -2.08 2.68 17.65
C ASP A 160 -2.78 1.70 18.60
N LYS A 161 -3.76 0.95 18.09
CA LYS A 161 -4.43 -0.11 18.86
C LYS A 161 -3.47 -1.22 19.27
N ALA A 162 -2.62 -1.68 18.36
CA ALA A 162 -1.63 -2.72 18.61
C ALA A 162 -0.63 -2.31 19.69
N LYS A 163 -0.12 -1.08 19.60
CA LYS A 163 0.80 -0.48 20.57
C LYS A 163 0.20 -0.41 21.98
N LYS A 164 -1.08 -0.02 22.09
CA LYS A 164 -1.84 -0.02 23.36
C LYS A 164 -1.99 -1.42 23.97
N LEU A 165 -1.92 -2.46 23.14
CA LEU A 165 -1.97 -3.87 23.56
C LEU A 165 -0.58 -4.50 23.75
N GLY A 166 0.48 -3.68 23.76
CA GLY A 166 1.85 -4.10 24.04
C GLY A 166 2.60 -4.69 22.84
N VAL A 167 2.06 -4.56 21.62
CA VAL A 167 2.76 -5.03 20.42
C VAL A 167 3.84 -4.02 20.04
N THR A 168 5.03 -4.53 19.77
CA THR A 168 6.21 -3.75 19.31
C THR A 168 6.71 -4.18 17.94
N THR A 169 6.31 -5.38 17.48
CA THR A 169 6.62 -5.91 16.15
C THR A 169 5.32 -6.30 15.46
N MET A 170 5.08 -5.72 14.29
CA MET A 170 3.92 -6.05 13.47
C MET A 170 4.36 -6.75 12.19
N CYS A 171 3.83 -7.96 12.00
CA CYS A 171 4.04 -8.78 10.82
C CYS A 171 2.97 -8.49 9.77
N LEU A 172 3.34 -8.53 8.49
CA LEU A 172 2.44 -8.33 7.36
C LEU A 172 2.96 -9.07 6.13
N GLY A 173 2.12 -9.19 5.11
CA GLY A 173 2.44 -9.85 3.83
C GLY A 173 2.18 -8.93 2.64
N GLU A 174 2.64 -7.69 2.72
CA GLU A 174 2.42 -6.68 1.68
C GLU A 174 3.20 -7.03 0.41
N SER A 175 4.44 -7.46 0.53
CA SER A 175 5.32 -7.71 -0.61
C SER A 175 4.95 -8.97 -1.42
N PHE A 176 4.07 -9.85 -0.94
CA PHE A 176 3.68 -11.05 -1.70
C PHE A 176 3.02 -10.72 -3.04
N ASP A 177 2.18 -9.70 -3.10
CA ASP A 177 1.55 -9.26 -4.35
C ASP A 177 2.61 -8.77 -5.36
N LEU A 178 3.61 -8.04 -4.89
CA LEU A 178 4.68 -7.48 -5.71
C LEU A 178 5.62 -8.54 -6.26
N VAL A 179 6.06 -9.46 -5.39
CA VAL A 179 7.10 -10.44 -5.71
C VAL A 179 6.57 -11.62 -6.52
N PHE A 180 5.35 -12.09 -6.22
CA PHE A 180 4.84 -13.37 -6.73
C PHE A 180 3.69 -13.22 -7.74
N GLY A 181 3.53 -12.04 -8.36
CA GLY A 181 2.60 -11.84 -9.46
C GLY A 181 1.14 -11.67 -9.04
N GLY A 182 0.91 -10.98 -7.92
CA GLY A 182 -0.44 -10.66 -7.45
C GLY A 182 -1.04 -9.39 -8.01
N MET A 183 -0.30 -8.66 -8.85
CA MET A 183 -0.77 -7.42 -9.47
C MET A 183 -1.54 -7.71 -10.77
N ASP A 184 -2.60 -8.50 -10.68
CA ASP A 184 -3.32 -9.12 -11.81
C ASP A 184 -3.66 -8.13 -12.93
N LYS A 185 -4.15 -6.94 -12.60
CA LYS A 185 -4.53 -5.93 -13.59
C LYS A 185 -3.33 -5.34 -14.32
N LEU A 186 -2.25 -5.03 -13.61
CA LEU A 186 -1.02 -4.50 -14.18
C LEU A 186 -0.28 -5.54 -15.01
N LEU A 187 -0.40 -6.83 -14.66
CA LEU A 187 0.23 -7.96 -15.35
C LEU A 187 -0.66 -8.59 -16.45
N SER A 188 -1.85 -8.05 -16.71
CA SER A 188 -2.89 -8.70 -17.52
C SER A 188 -2.56 -8.82 -19.01
N LYS A 189 -1.73 -7.96 -19.55
CA LYS A 189 -1.34 -7.93 -20.98
C LYS A 189 0.06 -7.32 -21.14
N ASP A 190 0.62 -7.45 -22.34
CA ASP A 190 1.73 -6.60 -22.74
C ASP A 190 1.15 -5.22 -23.10
N TRP A 191 1.66 -4.19 -22.45
CA TRP A 191 1.09 -2.86 -22.53
C TRP A 191 1.76 -2.04 -23.65
N GLU A 192 0.93 -1.32 -24.40
CA GLU A 192 1.38 -0.14 -25.13
C GLU A 192 1.72 0.97 -24.13
N PHE A 193 2.70 1.81 -24.45
CA PHE A 193 3.22 2.82 -23.50
C PHE A 193 2.10 3.79 -23.06
N ASP A 194 1.38 4.36 -23.99
CA ASP A 194 0.32 5.33 -23.69
C ASP A 194 -0.85 4.70 -22.92
N ASP A 195 -1.27 3.48 -23.31
CA ASP A 195 -2.29 2.72 -22.61
C ASP A 195 -1.90 2.45 -21.14
N PHE A 196 -0.60 2.16 -20.90
CA PHE A 196 -0.11 1.92 -19.54
C PHE A 196 -0.08 3.19 -18.70
N VAL A 197 0.39 4.29 -19.28
CA VAL A 197 0.37 5.61 -18.61
C VAL A 197 -1.05 5.97 -18.18
N ASP A 198 -2.02 5.87 -19.11
CA ASP A 198 -3.42 6.17 -18.81
C ASP A 198 -4.01 5.23 -17.77
N PHE A 199 -3.67 3.93 -17.84
CA PHE A 199 -4.18 2.94 -16.90
C PHE A 199 -3.59 3.10 -15.48
N TYR A 200 -2.30 3.43 -15.39
CA TYR A 200 -1.60 3.57 -14.11
C TYR A 200 -1.89 4.89 -13.40
N THR A 201 -2.12 5.96 -14.16
CA THR A 201 -2.45 7.29 -13.61
C THR A 201 -3.72 7.23 -12.76
N VAL A 202 -3.57 7.48 -11.46
CA VAL A 202 -4.69 7.41 -10.52
C VAL A 202 -5.69 8.53 -10.79
N LEU A 203 -5.18 9.75 -10.91
CA LEU A 203 -5.95 10.93 -11.26
C LEU A 203 -5.08 11.86 -12.09
N ASP A 204 -5.49 12.12 -13.36
CA ASP A 204 -4.77 13.00 -14.25
C ASP A 204 -4.81 14.45 -13.73
N PRO A 205 -3.66 15.05 -13.38
CA PRO A 205 -3.59 16.39 -12.83
C PRO A 205 -4.27 17.45 -13.69
N LYS A 206 -4.21 17.32 -15.03
CA LYS A 206 -4.82 18.28 -15.98
C LYS A 206 -6.35 18.35 -15.87
N LEU A 207 -6.99 17.30 -15.33
CA LEU A 207 -8.45 17.27 -15.18
C LEU A 207 -8.93 18.01 -13.92
N VAL A 208 -8.03 18.26 -12.97
CA VAL A 208 -8.40 18.73 -11.63
C VAL A 208 -7.60 19.94 -11.13
N LEU A 209 -6.42 20.20 -11.68
CA LEU A 209 -5.60 21.37 -11.32
C LEU A 209 -5.65 22.45 -12.40
N LYS A 210 -5.64 23.73 -11.99
CA LYS A 210 -5.49 24.88 -12.90
C LYS A 210 -4.08 24.99 -13.48
N GLU A 211 -3.07 24.64 -12.69
CA GLU A 211 -1.66 24.57 -13.07
C GLU A 211 -1.10 23.18 -12.72
N TRP A 212 -0.42 22.55 -13.66
CA TRP A 212 0.10 21.20 -13.51
C TRP A 212 1.37 21.01 -14.35
N VAL A 213 2.15 19.97 -14.03
CA VAL A 213 3.28 19.52 -14.82
C VAL A 213 3.01 18.13 -15.41
N ASP A 214 3.63 17.84 -16.55
CA ASP A 214 3.55 16.52 -17.16
C ASP A 214 4.31 15.49 -16.32
N THR A 215 3.62 14.43 -15.91
CA THR A 215 4.17 13.35 -15.09
C THR A 215 4.68 12.18 -15.93
N ARG A 216 4.58 12.24 -17.26
CA ARG A 216 5.02 11.17 -18.18
C ARG A 216 6.53 10.90 -18.09
N GLU A 217 7.32 11.88 -17.65
CA GLU A 217 8.77 11.72 -17.46
C GLU A 217 9.15 10.57 -16.54
N VAL A 218 8.27 10.21 -15.58
CA VAL A 218 8.48 9.06 -14.66
C VAL A 218 8.35 7.73 -15.39
N PHE A 219 7.57 7.65 -16.45
CA PHE A 219 7.37 6.45 -17.26
C PHE A 219 8.44 6.24 -18.34
N GLU A 220 9.04 7.32 -18.85
CA GLU A 220 9.99 7.28 -19.96
C GLU A 220 11.20 6.34 -19.74
N PRO A 221 11.82 6.21 -18.54
CA PRO A 221 12.90 5.26 -18.31
C PRO A 221 12.51 3.79 -18.51
N TYR A 222 11.22 3.50 -18.57
CA TYR A 222 10.67 2.15 -18.76
C TYR A 222 10.19 1.90 -20.19
N ARG A 223 10.28 2.88 -21.08
CA ARG A 223 9.98 2.70 -22.50
C ARG A 223 11.06 1.82 -23.14
N ILE A 224 10.67 0.71 -23.74
CA ILE A 224 11.61 -0.27 -24.36
C ILE A 224 11.62 -0.21 -25.89
N GLU A 225 10.52 0.24 -26.50
CA GLU A 225 10.34 0.46 -27.94
C GLU A 225 9.51 1.72 -28.13
N GLU A 226 9.30 2.17 -29.38
CA GLU A 226 8.54 3.39 -29.69
C GLU A 226 7.23 3.50 -28.93
N ASN A 227 6.49 2.39 -28.83
CA ASN A 227 5.20 2.36 -28.12
C ASN A 227 5.06 1.14 -27.18
N LYS A 228 6.12 0.71 -26.52
CA LYS A 228 6.10 -0.39 -25.56
C LYS A 228 6.72 0.04 -24.23
N ILE A 229 6.29 -0.59 -23.14
CA ILE A 229 6.81 -0.33 -21.80
C ILE A 229 7.21 -1.63 -21.09
N ASP A 230 8.32 -1.60 -20.38
CA ASP A 230 8.68 -2.62 -19.39
C ASP A 230 7.85 -2.42 -18.11
N PHE A 231 6.57 -2.81 -18.19
CA PHE A 231 5.63 -2.66 -17.09
C PHE A 231 6.01 -3.52 -15.88
N VAL A 232 6.69 -4.64 -16.07
CA VAL A 232 7.14 -5.51 -14.97
C VAL A 232 8.20 -4.78 -14.15
N ARG A 233 9.17 -4.16 -14.80
CA ARG A 233 10.19 -3.35 -14.16
C ARG A 233 9.59 -2.11 -13.52
N PHE A 234 8.65 -1.43 -14.18
CA PHE A 234 7.93 -0.28 -13.62
C PHE A 234 7.21 -0.64 -12.32
N VAL A 235 6.47 -1.76 -12.29
CA VAL A 235 5.80 -2.25 -11.09
C VAL A 235 6.80 -2.56 -9.97
N ALA A 236 7.92 -3.19 -10.30
CA ALA A 236 8.94 -3.54 -9.32
C ALA A 236 9.69 -2.33 -8.73
N GLU A 237 9.78 -1.22 -9.47
CA GLU A 237 10.53 -0.04 -9.04
C GLU A 237 9.61 1.10 -8.55
N ILE A 238 8.60 1.50 -9.31
CA ILE A 238 7.73 2.65 -8.98
C ILE A 238 6.60 2.24 -8.05
N PHE A 239 5.79 1.24 -8.44
CA PHE A 239 4.67 0.83 -7.61
C PHE A 239 5.13 0.22 -6.27
N ALA A 240 6.20 -0.59 -6.29
CA ALA A 240 6.78 -1.15 -5.08
C ALA A 240 7.30 -0.06 -4.12
N THR A 241 7.90 1.01 -4.65
CA THR A 241 8.37 2.15 -3.85
C THR A 241 7.21 2.91 -3.23
N GLU A 242 6.15 3.20 -4.00
CA GLU A 242 4.93 3.85 -3.50
C GLU A 242 4.33 3.06 -2.33
N SER A 243 4.08 1.75 -2.56
CA SER A 243 3.50 0.89 -1.55
C SER A 243 4.36 0.79 -0.29
N SER A 244 5.65 0.47 -0.46
CA SER A 244 6.56 0.35 0.69
C SER A 244 6.75 1.65 1.46
N THR A 245 6.72 2.81 0.79
CA THR A 245 6.82 4.13 1.43
C THR A 245 5.63 4.39 2.34
N SER A 246 4.42 4.12 1.87
CA SER A 246 3.18 4.29 2.64
C SER A 246 3.19 3.49 3.95
N TYR A 247 3.61 2.21 3.89
CA TYR A 247 3.75 1.39 5.11
C TYR A 247 4.88 1.89 6.00
N TRP A 248 6.06 2.17 5.42
CA TRP A 248 7.24 2.58 6.17
C TRP A 248 6.99 3.85 6.99
N HIS A 249 6.36 4.89 6.42
CA HIS A 249 6.03 6.13 7.11
C HIS A 249 5.24 5.88 8.39
N ILE A 250 4.15 5.12 8.30
CA ILE A 250 3.27 4.87 9.43
C ILE A 250 3.96 4.01 10.51
N PHE A 251 4.76 3.03 10.10
CA PHE A 251 5.55 2.25 11.06
C PHE A 251 6.60 3.10 11.79
N GLN A 252 7.28 4.01 11.09
CA GLN A 252 8.22 4.97 11.70
C GLN A 252 7.49 5.91 12.68
N LYS A 253 6.34 6.47 12.29
CA LYS A 253 5.51 7.33 13.15
C LYS A 253 5.16 6.66 14.48
N HIS A 254 4.85 5.36 14.45
CA HIS A 254 4.55 4.59 15.65
C HIS A 254 5.78 4.03 16.38
N SER A 255 6.98 4.14 15.79
CA SER A 255 8.18 3.42 16.26
C SER A 255 7.92 1.91 16.40
N MET A 256 7.18 1.33 15.47
CA MET A 256 6.80 -0.07 15.40
C MET A 256 7.78 -0.82 14.50
N ASN A 257 8.28 -1.98 14.93
CA ASN A 257 9.09 -2.82 14.07
C ASN A 257 8.22 -3.41 12.95
N TYR A 258 8.64 -3.15 11.71
CA TYR A 258 8.03 -3.68 10.49
C TYR A 258 8.66 -5.03 10.15
N LEU A 259 7.85 -6.09 10.01
CA LEU A 259 8.31 -7.41 9.61
C LEU A 259 7.44 -7.98 8.48
N ASP A 260 7.88 -7.78 7.24
CA ASP A 260 7.35 -8.51 6.09
C ASP A 260 8.36 -9.58 5.69
N PRO A 261 8.06 -10.88 5.86
CA PRO A 261 9.01 -11.94 5.58
C PRO A 261 9.35 -12.06 4.09
N SER A 262 8.52 -11.51 3.21
CA SER A 262 8.75 -11.53 1.76
C SER A 262 9.42 -10.27 1.21
N GLN A 263 9.69 -9.26 2.04
CA GLN A 263 10.20 -7.96 1.60
C GLN A 263 11.52 -8.04 0.79
N LYS A 264 12.40 -8.98 1.15
CA LYS A 264 13.67 -9.20 0.45
C LYS A 264 13.61 -10.33 -0.57
N ALA A 265 12.47 -10.99 -0.71
CA ALA A 265 12.33 -12.09 -1.65
C ALA A 265 12.27 -11.59 -3.10
N LYS A 266 12.81 -12.40 -4.00
CA LYS A 266 12.66 -12.25 -5.46
C LYS A 266 12.55 -13.64 -6.07
N MET A 267 11.74 -13.85 -7.08
CA MET A 267 11.72 -15.10 -7.82
C MET A 267 13.05 -15.33 -8.52
N ALA A 268 13.61 -16.54 -8.40
CA ALA A 268 14.87 -16.94 -9.05
C ALA A 268 14.72 -17.01 -10.58
N THR A 269 13.52 -17.25 -11.07
CA THR A 269 13.16 -17.22 -12.48
C THR A 269 12.18 -16.09 -12.76
N ALA A 270 12.12 -15.62 -14.00
CA ALA A 270 11.11 -14.64 -14.40
C ALA A 270 9.70 -15.14 -14.07
N LEU A 271 8.82 -14.21 -13.68
CA LEU A 271 7.41 -14.51 -13.43
C LEU A 271 6.76 -15.08 -14.70
N ASP A 272 6.06 -16.20 -14.57
CA ASP A 272 5.29 -16.79 -15.66
C ASP A 272 4.01 -15.97 -15.91
N LEU A 273 4.12 -14.96 -16.77
CA LEU A 273 3.01 -14.08 -17.12
C LEU A 273 1.86 -14.81 -17.81
N GLN A 274 2.13 -15.88 -18.56
CA GLN A 274 1.08 -16.67 -19.20
C GLN A 274 0.22 -17.36 -18.13
N ARG A 275 0.87 -17.92 -17.12
CA ARG A 275 0.19 -18.54 -15.97
C ARG A 275 -0.62 -17.53 -15.17
N VAL A 276 -0.05 -16.36 -14.88
CA VAL A 276 -0.76 -15.25 -14.21
C VAL A 276 -2.00 -14.84 -15.00
N ARG A 277 -1.87 -14.63 -16.30
CA ARG A 277 -2.96 -14.22 -17.21
C ARG A 277 -4.04 -15.28 -17.40
N SER A 278 -3.73 -16.55 -17.19
CA SER A 278 -4.71 -17.64 -17.20
C SER A 278 -5.50 -17.79 -15.87
N GLY A 279 -5.27 -16.90 -14.89
CA GLY A 279 -5.98 -16.89 -13.62
C GLY A 279 -5.25 -17.55 -12.46
N ASP A 280 -4.04 -18.09 -12.67
CA ASP A 280 -3.22 -18.70 -11.63
C ASP A 280 -2.14 -17.70 -11.14
N SER A 281 -2.61 -16.49 -10.76
CA SER A 281 -1.75 -15.49 -10.11
C SER A 281 -1.26 -15.98 -8.75
N LYS A 282 -0.06 -15.51 -8.35
CA LYS A 282 0.57 -15.92 -7.07
C LYS A 282 0.67 -17.45 -6.88
N TYR A 283 0.97 -18.19 -7.92
CA TYR A 283 0.91 -19.65 -7.90
C TYR A 283 1.75 -20.29 -6.79
N LEU A 284 2.96 -19.80 -6.48
CA LEU A 284 3.76 -20.31 -5.35
C LEU A 284 3.10 -20.01 -4.00
N VAL A 285 2.52 -18.82 -3.86
CA VAL A 285 1.84 -18.39 -2.65
C VAL A 285 0.55 -19.19 -2.44
N ARG A 286 -0.23 -19.42 -3.50
CA ARG A 286 -1.44 -20.26 -3.45
C ARG A 286 -1.11 -21.71 -3.08
N GLU A 287 -0.01 -22.26 -3.58
CA GLU A 287 0.45 -23.61 -3.23
C GLU A 287 0.88 -23.65 -1.75
N LEU A 288 1.64 -22.67 -1.28
CA LEU A 288 2.01 -22.57 0.13
C LEU A 288 0.76 -22.41 1.03
N PHE A 289 -0.22 -21.60 0.61
CA PHE A 289 -1.47 -21.46 1.36
C PHE A 289 -2.20 -22.79 1.51
N ARG A 290 -2.35 -23.59 0.42
CA ARG A 290 -2.97 -24.93 0.50
C ARG A 290 -2.22 -25.88 1.46
N LYS A 291 -0.89 -25.77 1.50
CA LYS A 291 -0.07 -26.52 2.45
C LYS A 291 -0.30 -26.10 3.91
N ARG A 292 -0.42 -24.80 4.16
CA ARG A 292 -0.58 -24.23 5.52
C ARG A 292 -2.04 -24.30 6.02
N TYR A 293 -3.02 -24.29 5.12
CA TYR A 293 -4.45 -24.30 5.42
C TYR A 293 -5.17 -25.36 4.59
N PRO A 294 -4.92 -26.67 4.82
CA PRO A 294 -5.46 -27.74 3.97
C PRO A 294 -6.98 -27.83 3.98
N ASP A 295 -7.63 -27.42 5.07
CA ASP A 295 -9.08 -27.46 5.25
C ASP A 295 -9.79 -26.14 4.85
N ILE A 296 -9.04 -25.14 4.39
CA ILE A 296 -9.61 -23.85 4.00
C ILE A 296 -9.35 -23.63 2.50
N PRO A 297 -10.40 -23.44 1.70
CA PRO A 297 -10.23 -23.16 0.28
C PRO A 297 -9.54 -21.82 0.07
N VAL A 298 -8.76 -21.71 -1.01
CA VAL A 298 -8.15 -20.43 -1.42
C VAL A 298 -9.27 -19.43 -1.70
N PRO A 299 -9.34 -18.30 -0.97
CA PRO A 299 -10.39 -17.31 -1.18
C PRO A 299 -10.23 -16.57 -2.49
N ASN A 300 -11.31 -15.98 -2.97
CA ASN A 300 -11.22 -14.97 -4.01
C ASN A 300 -10.45 -13.75 -3.48
N LYS A 301 -9.67 -13.09 -4.37
CA LYS A 301 -8.98 -11.86 -3.99
C LYS A 301 -10.00 -10.76 -3.70
N ILE A 302 -9.94 -10.21 -2.50
CA ILE A 302 -10.69 -9.03 -2.09
C ILE A 302 -9.67 -7.93 -1.84
N PRO A 303 -9.81 -6.74 -2.46
CA PRO A 303 -8.95 -5.61 -2.15
C PRO A 303 -9.17 -5.17 -0.69
N MET A 304 -8.16 -4.61 -0.06
CA MET A 304 -8.26 -4.09 1.31
C MET A 304 -9.47 -3.16 1.44
N PRO A 305 -10.39 -3.42 2.38
CA PRO A 305 -11.59 -2.60 2.55
C PRO A 305 -11.24 -1.15 2.88
N ARG A 306 -11.72 -0.24 2.03
CA ARG A 306 -11.58 1.21 2.20
C ARG A 306 -12.88 1.84 1.74
N GLU A 307 -13.65 2.33 2.69
CA GLU A 307 -14.99 2.86 2.41
C GLU A 307 -14.97 4.33 1.95
N VAL A 308 -13.89 4.76 1.29
CA VAL A 308 -13.70 6.14 0.82
C VAL A 308 -14.80 6.62 -0.11
N ALA A 309 -15.34 5.72 -0.94
CA ALA A 309 -16.46 6.05 -1.82
C ALA A 309 -17.73 6.41 -1.03
N PHE A 310 -17.99 5.71 0.07
CA PHE A 310 -19.13 5.98 0.95
C PHE A 310 -18.89 7.24 1.78
N TRP A 311 -17.73 7.38 2.40
CA TRP A 311 -17.40 8.51 3.25
C TRP A 311 -17.36 9.84 2.50
N LEU A 312 -16.94 9.83 1.23
CA LEU A 312 -16.85 11.02 0.38
C LEU A 312 -18.02 11.16 -0.62
N LYS A 313 -19.13 10.43 -0.42
CA LYS A 313 -20.28 10.47 -1.35
C LYS A 313 -20.91 11.87 -1.43
N ASP A 314 -21.01 12.56 -0.31
CA ASP A 314 -21.64 13.88 -0.17
C ASP A 314 -20.60 15.01 -0.06
N TRP A 315 -19.31 14.71 -0.31
CA TRP A 315 -18.27 15.74 -0.32
C TRP A 315 -18.43 16.64 -1.55
N GLU A 316 -18.51 17.94 -1.32
CA GLU A 316 -18.80 18.98 -2.32
C GLU A 316 -17.62 19.31 -3.24
N GLY A 317 -16.47 18.63 -3.05
CA GLY A 317 -15.24 18.88 -3.80
C GLY A 317 -14.33 19.91 -3.15
N PRO A 318 -13.13 20.12 -3.72
CA PRO A 318 -12.17 21.08 -3.19
C PRO A 318 -12.63 22.53 -3.40
N SER A 319 -12.34 23.38 -2.43
CA SER A 319 -12.70 24.80 -2.40
C SER A 319 -11.53 25.74 -2.71
N ARG A 320 -10.30 25.23 -2.73
CA ARG A 320 -9.07 26.02 -2.94
C ARG A 320 -8.90 26.43 -4.41
N ASP A 321 -8.22 27.56 -4.61
CA ASP A 321 -8.02 28.15 -5.93
C ASP A 321 -7.13 27.34 -6.89
N GLU A 322 -6.34 26.41 -6.40
CA GLU A 322 -5.52 25.53 -7.23
C GLU A 322 -6.35 24.57 -8.07
N PHE A 323 -7.57 24.26 -7.64
CA PHE A 323 -8.41 23.25 -8.29
C PHE A 323 -9.37 23.85 -9.32
N ILE A 324 -9.68 23.06 -10.34
CA ILE A 324 -10.74 23.36 -11.31
C ILE A 324 -12.10 23.23 -10.57
N PRO A 325 -13.01 24.19 -10.71
CA PRO A 325 -14.33 24.09 -10.10
C PRO A 325 -15.08 22.82 -10.50
N ASN A 326 -15.69 22.16 -9.52
CA ASN A 326 -16.47 20.92 -9.71
C ASN A 326 -15.66 19.72 -10.25
N CYS A 327 -14.35 19.75 -10.20
CA CYS A 327 -13.48 18.67 -10.71
C CYS A 327 -13.71 17.30 -10.03
N HIS A 328 -14.36 17.26 -8.87
CA HIS A 328 -14.69 16.02 -8.14
C HIS A 328 -15.87 15.24 -8.74
N ILE A 329 -16.66 15.84 -9.63
CA ILE A 329 -17.85 15.21 -10.21
C ILE A 329 -17.43 14.08 -11.15
N GLY A 330 -18.04 12.91 -10.96
CA GLY A 330 -17.73 11.71 -11.76
C GLY A 330 -16.49 10.93 -11.34
N LEU A 331 -15.73 11.41 -10.34
CA LEU A 331 -14.58 10.70 -9.82
C LEU A 331 -14.98 9.50 -8.95
N SER A 332 -14.15 8.45 -9.00
CA SER A 332 -14.23 7.30 -8.08
C SER A 332 -13.91 7.71 -6.64
N GLY A 333 -14.24 6.85 -5.67
CA GLY A 333 -13.92 7.10 -4.27
C GLY A 333 -12.42 7.28 -4.01
N ASP A 334 -11.57 6.48 -4.64
CA ASP A 334 -10.11 6.61 -4.51
C ASP A 334 -9.60 7.93 -5.10
N GLN A 335 -10.14 8.38 -6.24
CA GLN A 335 -9.79 9.67 -6.84
C GLN A 335 -10.29 10.86 -6.01
N LYS A 336 -11.49 10.77 -5.43
CA LYS A 336 -11.98 11.77 -4.46
C LYS A 336 -11.08 11.84 -3.23
N TRP A 337 -10.59 10.69 -2.72
CA TRP A 337 -9.63 10.70 -1.63
C TRP A 337 -8.36 11.46 -1.98
N GLN A 338 -7.81 11.28 -3.18
CA GLN A 338 -6.61 12.01 -3.60
C GLN A 338 -6.82 13.54 -3.50
N LEU A 339 -7.93 14.04 -4.03
CA LEU A 339 -8.24 15.46 -3.94
C LEU A 339 -8.50 15.92 -2.50
N PHE A 340 -9.28 15.15 -1.75
CA PHE A 340 -9.62 15.46 -0.37
C PHE A 340 -8.39 15.51 0.54
N CYS A 341 -7.49 14.53 0.40
CA CYS A 341 -6.26 14.48 1.17
C CYS A 341 -5.30 15.60 0.75
N LEU A 342 -5.17 15.88 -0.55
CA LEU A 342 -4.35 16.99 -1.06
C LEU A 342 -4.86 18.33 -0.54
N GLU A 343 -6.16 18.63 -0.63
CA GLU A 343 -6.73 19.86 -0.10
C GLU A 343 -6.53 19.98 1.41
N THR A 344 -6.77 18.90 2.16
CA THR A 344 -6.56 18.84 3.60
C THR A 344 -5.11 19.19 3.96
N PHE A 345 -4.16 18.60 3.23
CA PHE A 345 -2.74 18.87 3.38
C PHE A 345 -2.41 20.35 3.07
N LEU A 346 -2.87 20.88 1.96
CA LEU A 346 -2.63 22.28 1.58
C LEU A 346 -3.23 23.25 2.61
N ASN A 347 -4.44 23.00 3.10
CA ASN A 347 -5.07 23.82 4.15
C ASN A 347 -4.29 23.81 5.47
N LEU A 348 -3.53 22.75 5.73
CA LEU A 348 -2.74 22.62 6.97
C LEU A 348 -1.44 23.45 6.94
N PHE A 349 -0.84 23.64 5.76
CA PHE A 349 0.50 24.23 5.64
C PHE A 349 0.57 25.52 4.83
N ASP A 350 -0.47 25.85 4.09
CA ASP A 350 -0.56 27.02 3.21
C ASP A 350 -1.59 28.03 3.74
N SER A 351 -1.48 28.37 5.02
CA SER A 351 -2.36 29.33 5.73
C SER A 351 -1.71 30.69 5.91
#